data_4c8e398e427e2d98ea5a0b3b72ceff5f
#
_entry.id   4c8e398e427e2d98ea5a0b3b72ceff5f
#
_cell.length_a   1.000
_cell.length_b   1.000
_cell.length_c   1.000
_cell.angle_alpha   90.00
_cell.angle_beta   90.00
_cell.angle_gamma   90.00
#
_symmetry.space_group_name_H-M   'P 1'
#
loop_
_entity.id
_entity.type
_entity.pdbx_description
1 polymer ?
#
loop_
_entity_poly.entity_id
_entity_poly.type
_entity_poly.pdbx_seq_one_letter_code
_entity_poly.pdbx_strand_id
1 'polypeptide(L)'
;MTSTLYPPKGFGAPKDRKGHALGSNVGLPSGTEVFSADNHISLAADIFYERFPEDLKDKAPRIWYEEGAYQVGRKGQSFLPGDFSAVLMQYDDLPGAASTNIEARIQELREDGVDKELAFPNAVLALFHYPDKKLRELTFRIYNEYIAELQERSNGHFYGAGLINWWDPEGTRRTLAELKSLGLKTFLMPLNPGKDDDGNPIDYSCTSMSAVWDEIEAAGLPVTHHIGETPPKSPCEFNSVVVGMMINIDGFRETFSKYIFGGILDQHPALRIGWFEGGIAWVPWALQDAEHLVASYQHMFNRPLEHDVRYYWDTHMSASFMVDPLGLELIDRIGVGKVMWSSDYPHNESTYGYSEKSLAAVVEAVGPENAARIVSGNITEFLGL
;
A
#
# COMPACT_ATOMS: atom_id res chain seq x y z
N MET A 1 -9.61 -25.75 -9.46
CA MET A 1 -8.98 -24.72 -10.31
C MET A 1 -8.03 -23.80 -9.55
N THR A 2 -8.11 -23.68 -8.24
CA THR A 2 -7.33 -22.74 -7.41
C THR A 2 -5.82 -22.97 -7.35
N SER A 3 -5.33 -24.21 -7.50
CA SER A 3 -3.90 -24.53 -7.32
C SER A 3 -2.96 -24.06 -8.45
N THR A 4 -3.49 -23.60 -9.57
CA THR A 4 -2.70 -23.20 -10.74
C THR A 4 -2.38 -21.70 -10.78
N LEU A 5 -3.04 -20.89 -9.95
CA LEU A 5 -2.84 -19.43 -9.91
C LEU A 5 -1.66 -19.01 -9.01
N TYR A 6 -1.36 -19.81 -8.01
CA TYR A 6 -0.22 -19.54 -7.13
C TYR A 6 1.12 -19.85 -7.81
N PRO A 7 2.22 -19.23 -7.36
CA PRO A 7 3.54 -19.57 -7.85
C PRO A 7 3.78 -21.07 -7.79
N PRO A 8 4.31 -21.71 -8.85
CA PRO A 8 4.62 -23.11 -8.81
C PRO A 8 5.63 -23.42 -7.71
N LYS A 9 5.52 -24.59 -7.09
CA LYS A 9 6.48 -25.03 -6.09
C LYS A 9 7.89 -25.01 -6.68
N GLY A 10 8.81 -24.30 -6.01
CA GLY A 10 10.18 -24.12 -6.49
C GLY A 10 10.34 -23.01 -7.52
N PHE A 11 9.36 -22.08 -7.61
CA PHE A 11 9.44 -20.93 -8.53
C PHE A 11 10.64 -20.00 -8.25
N GLY A 12 11.25 -20.11 -7.08
CA GLY A 12 12.42 -19.36 -6.70
C GLY A 12 12.11 -17.95 -6.16
N ALA A 13 13.13 -17.30 -5.63
CA ALA A 13 13.06 -15.91 -5.22
C ALA A 13 12.92 -14.99 -6.45
N PRO A 14 12.33 -13.78 -6.33
CA PRO A 14 12.16 -12.84 -7.44
C PRO A 14 13.44 -12.56 -8.24
N LYS A 15 14.59 -12.50 -7.58
CA LYS A 15 15.90 -12.32 -8.23
C LYS A 15 16.26 -13.39 -9.26
N ASP A 16 15.72 -14.60 -9.08
CA ASP A 16 15.97 -15.75 -9.95
C ASP A 16 14.91 -15.90 -11.05
N ARG A 17 13.89 -15.04 -11.01
CA ARG A 17 12.80 -15.02 -11.98
C ARG A 17 13.18 -14.17 -13.19
N LYS A 18 12.51 -14.42 -14.29
CA LYS A 18 12.59 -13.61 -15.51
C LYS A 18 11.19 -13.14 -15.85
N GLY A 19 11.08 -11.88 -16.22
CA GLY A 19 9.85 -11.35 -16.79
C GLY A 19 9.46 -12.10 -18.05
N HIS A 20 8.17 -12.23 -18.28
CA HIS A 20 7.59 -12.83 -19.47
C HIS A 20 6.62 -11.84 -20.10
N ALA A 21 6.93 -11.41 -21.32
CA ALA A 21 6.01 -10.57 -22.09
C ALA A 21 4.65 -11.25 -22.21
N LEU A 22 3.59 -10.47 -22.08
CA LEU A 22 2.22 -10.97 -22.19
C LEU A 22 2.00 -11.57 -23.58
N GLY A 23 1.58 -12.83 -23.61
CA GLY A 23 1.16 -13.48 -24.86
C GLY A 23 -0.20 -12.94 -25.34
N SER A 24 -0.46 -13.11 -26.64
CA SER A 24 -1.76 -12.75 -27.23
C SER A 24 -2.97 -13.49 -26.62
N ASN A 25 -2.70 -14.50 -25.79
CA ASN A 25 -3.72 -15.38 -25.20
C ASN A 25 -4.26 -14.85 -23.85
N VAL A 26 -3.72 -13.77 -23.29
CA VAL A 26 -4.25 -13.18 -22.05
C VAL A 26 -5.69 -12.69 -22.24
N GLY A 27 -6.02 -12.23 -23.43
CA GLY A 27 -7.39 -11.83 -23.80
C GLY A 27 -7.77 -10.41 -23.36
N LEU A 28 -6.83 -9.58 -22.97
CA LEU A 28 -7.07 -8.14 -22.75
C LEU A 28 -7.34 -7.43 -24.08
N PRO A 29 -8.19 -6.39 -24.12
CA PRO A 29 -8.40 -5.56 -25.31
C PRO A 29 -7.08 -4.98 -25.83
N SER A 30 -6.95 -4.88 -27.15
CA SER A 30 -5.76 -4.29 -27.77
C SER A 30 -5.52 -2.86 -27.30
N GLY A 31 -4.28 -2.57 -26.90
CA GLY A 31 -3.89 -1.25 -26.40
C GLY A 31 -4.20 -1.00 -24.93
N THR A 32 -4.64 -2.02 -24.17
CA THR A 32 -4.73 -1.93 -22.72
C THR A 32 -3.31 -1.81 -22.15
N GLU A 33 -3.01 -0.71 -21.48
CA GLU A 33 -1.81 -0.60 -20.65
C GLU A 33 -2.07 -1.31 -19.32
N VAL A 34 -1.16 -2.16 -18.88
CA VAL A 34 -1.24 -2.82 -17.58
C VAL A 34 -0.61 -1.93 -16.53
N PHE A 35 -1.41 -1.50 -15.56
CA PHE A 35 -1.00 -0.64 -14.48
C PHE A 35 -1.05 -1.42 -13.15
N SER A 36 0.10 -1.81 -12.62
CA SER A 36 0.19 -2.42 -11.30
C SER A 36 -0.18 -1.40 -10.22
N ALA A 37 -1.26 -1.66 -9.49
CA ALA A 37 -1.73 -0.78 -8.44
C ALA A 37 -0.87 -0.85 -7.16
N ASP A 38 0.03 -1.81 -7.08
CA ASP A 38 0.85 -2.07 -5.91
C ASP A 38 2.18 -2.71 -6.32
N ASN A 39 3.24 -1.99 -6.09
CA ASN A 39 4.62 -2.44 -6.17
C ASN A 39 5.41 -1.75 -5.05
N HIS A 40 6.67 -2.15 -4.87
CA HIS A 40 7.51 -1.58 -3.82
C HIS A 40 8.81 -1.00 -4.36
N ILE A 41 9.24 0.11 -3.73
CA ILE A 41 10.50 0.76 -4.02
C ILE A 41 11.43 0.71 -2.81
N SER A 42 12.65 0.23 -3.02
CA SER A 42 13.71 0.32 -2.04
C SER A 42 14.56 1.56 -2.32
N LEU A 43 15.03 2.20 -1.26
CA LEU A 43 15.88 3.39 -1.35
C LEU A 43 17.35 3.00 -1.24
N ALA A 44 18.22 3.84 -1.79
CA ALA A 44 19.64 3.75 -1.51
C ALA A 44 19.88 3.89 0.02
N ALA A 45 20.74 3.04 0.57
CA ALA A 45 20.95 2.90 2.01
C ALA A 45 21.27 4.21 2.75
N ASP A 46 22.02 5.11 2.09
CA ASP A 46 22.50 6.35 2.67
C ASP A 46 21.72 7.61 2.27
N ILE A 47 20.59 7.47 1.56
CA ILE A 47 19.86 8.64 1.01
C ILE A 47 19.45 9.65 2.07
N PHE A 48 19.00 9.20 3.23
CA PHE A 48 18.65 10.09 4.32
C PHE A 48 19.88 10.80 4.89
N TYR A 49 20.97 10.07 5.09
CA TYR A 49 22.21 10.64 5.58
C TYR A 49 22.79 11.68 4.60
N GLU A 50 22.70 11.44 3.32
CA GLU A 50 23.16 12.37 2.29
C GLU A 50 22.35 13.65 2.25
N ARG A 51 21.02 13.56 2.45
CA ARG A 51 20.07 14.67 2.32
C ARG A 51 19.68 15.35 3.63
N PHE A 52 20.04 14.78 4.79
CA PHE A 52 19.82 15.45 6.07
C PHE A 52 20.68 16.71 6.19
N PRO A 53 20.19 17.77 6.88
CA PRO A 53 21.01 18.94 7.24
C PRO A 53 22.28 18.53 7.98
N GLU A 54 23.38 19.22 7.74
CA GLU A 54 24.70 18.85 8.27
C GLU A 54 24.74 18.75 9.80
N ASP A 55 24.01 19.64 10.49
CA ASP A 55 23.87 19.68 11.94
C ASP A 55 22.95 18.57 12.51
N LEU A 56 22.24 17.83 11.66
CA LEU A 56 21.34 16.74 12.03
C LEU A 56 21.74 15.38 11.46
N LYS A 57 22.88 15.29 10.76
CA LYS A 57 23.32 14.04 10.12
C LYS A 57 23.50 12.88 11.07
N ASP A 58 23.89 13.13 12.31
CA ASP A 58 24.02 12.12 13.35
C ASP A 58 22.66 11.48 13.75
N LYS A 59 21.57 12.16 13.39
CA LYS A 59 20.19 11.72 13.64
C LYS A 59 19.52 11.12 12.39
N ALA A 60 20.16 11.20 11.23
CA ALA A 60 19.59 10.67 10.00
C ALA A 60 19.35 9.16 10.11
N PRO A 61 18.17 8.66 9.65
CA PRO A 61 17.96 7.22 9.56
C PRO A 61 18.94 6.60 8.57
N ARG A 62 19.30 5.36 8.83
CA ARG A 62 20.13 4.54 7.95
C ARG A 62 19.56 3.14 7.84
N ILE A 63 19.90 2.47 6.77
CA ILE A 63 19.71 1.05 6.59
C ILE A 63 21.09 0.41 6.66
N TRP A 64 21.27 -0.59 7.53
CA TRP A 64 22.53 -1.32 7.65
C TRP A 64 22.29 -2.79 7.90
N TYR A 65 23.29 -3.60 7.61
CA TYR A 65 23.28 -5.04 7.87
C TYR A 65 24.10 -5.36 9.12
N GLU A 66 23.51 -6.03 10.09
CA GLU A 66 24.15 -6.40 11.34
C GLU A 66 23.57 -7.73 11.86
N GLU A 67 24.44 -8.63 12.34
CA GLU A 67 24.08 -9.93 12.89
C GLU A 67 23.18 -10.80 11.98
N GLY A 68 23.38 -10.72 10.68
CA GLY A 68 22.62 -11.52 9.72
C GLY A 68 21.25 -10.92 9.35
N ALA A 69 21.00 -9.67 9.71
CA ALA A 69 19.70 -9.01 9.48
C ALA A 69 19.86 -7.54 9.07
N TYR A 70 18.91 -7.05 8.22
CA TYR A 70 18.78 -5.62 7.95
C TYR A 70 18.20 -4.90 9.14
N GLN A 71 18.77 -3.74 9.40
CA GLN A 71 18.34 -2.81 10.42
C GLN A 71 17.93 -1.49 9.75
N VAL A 72 16.86 -0.89 10.22
CA VAL A 72 16.43 0.45 9.82
C VAL A 72 16.30 1.30 11.08
N GLY A 73 17.00 2.43 11.12
CA GLY A 73 16.98 3.27 12.30
C GLY A 73 18.17 4.21 12.35
N ARG A 74 18.58 4.57 13.56
CA ARG A 74 19.87 5.22 13.81
C ARG A 74 20.90 4.17 14.17
N LYS A 75 22.18 4.43 13.83
CA LYS A 75 23.25 3.49 14.16
C LYS A 75 23.24 3.18 15.66
N GLY A 76 23.13 1.89 15.99
CA GLY A 76 23.00 1.41 17.36
C GLY A 76 21.57 1.43 17.95
N GLN A 77 20.56 1.85 17.19
CA GLN A 77 19.16 1.84 17.61
C GLN A 77 18.28 1.54 16.40
N SER A 78 17.97 0.25 16.19
CA SER A 78 16.97 -0.14 15.18
C SER A 78 15.57 0.36 15.56
N PHE A 79 14.80 0.77 14.56
CA PHE A 79 13.36 1.06 14.68
C PHE A 79 12.53 -0.18 14.34
N LEU A 80 13.16 -1.21 13.78
CA LEU A 80 12.53 -2.49 13.51
C LEU A 80 12.70 -3.41 14.72
N PRO A 81 11.64 -4.06 15.18
CA PRO A 81 11.76 -5.21 16.07
C PRO A 81 12.53 -6.35 15.38
N GLY A 82 13.32 -7.09 16.14
CA GLY A 82 14.32 -8.04 15.64
C GLY A 82 13.82 -9.07 14.63
N ASP A 83 12.54 -9.47 14.68
CA ASP A 83 11.98 -10.49 13.78
C ASP A 83 11.61 -9.95 12.41
N PHE A 84 11.40 -8.64 12.26
CA PHE A 84 11.06 -8.01 10.98
C PHE A 84 12.25 -7.96 10.02
N SER A 85 13.44 -7.95 10.55
CA SER A 85 14.67 -7.96 9.77
C SER A 85 14.81 -9.20 8.86
N ALA A 86 14.23 -10.34 9.26
CA ALA A 86 14.26 -11.56 8.46
C ALA A 86 13.44 -11.42 7.15
N VAL A 87 12.38 -10.63 7.14
CA VAL A 87 11.61 -10.33 5.92
C VAL A 87 12.43 -9.41 5.01
N LEU A 88 13.07 -8.39 5.56
CA LEU A 88 13.91 -7.47 4.78
C LEU A 88 15.15 -8.14 4.19
N MET A 89 15.68 -9.20 4.80
CA MET A 89 16.82 -9.96 4.25
C MET A 89 16.53 -10.55 2.87
N GLN A 90 15.28 -10.85 2.58
CA GLN A 90 14.88 -11.39 1.27
C GLN A 90 14.99 -10.34 0.15
N TYR A 91 15.02 -9.07 0.49
CA TYR A 91 15.11 -7.96 -0.47
C TYR A 91 16.54 -7.61 -0.90
N ASP A 92 17.57 -8.07 -0.20
CA ASP A 92 18.96 -7.93 -0.65
C ASP A 92 19.26 -8.74 -1.91
N ASP A 93 18.47 -9.78 -2.09
CA ASP A 93 18.52 -10.64 -3.25
C ASP A 93 17.79 -10.05 -4.47
N LEU A 94 17.22 -8.85 -4.35
CA LEU A 94 16.59 -8.17 -5.47
C LEU A 94 17.64 -7.71 -6.48
N PRO A 95 17.31 -7.68 -7.77
CA PRO A 95 18.17 -7.10 -8.77
C PRO A 95 18.51 -5.67 -8.35
N GLY A 96 19.75 -5.43 -7.94
CA GLY A 96 20.18 -4.15 -7.36
C GLY A 96 19.96 -2.95 -8.29
N ALA A 97 19.83 -3.18 -9.59
CA ALA A 97 19.50 -2.16 -10.57
C ALA A 97 18.02 -1.70 -10.45
N ALA A 98 17.08 -2.63 -10.30
CA ALA A 98 15.65 -2.31 -10.31
C ALA A 98 15.14 -1.63 -9.03
N SER A 99 15.87 -1.71 -7.92
CA SER A 99 15.48 -1.07 -6.68
C SER A 99 15.85 0.42 -6.60
N THR A 100 16.84 0.88 -7.35
CA THR A 100 17.34 2.26 -7.29
C THR A 100 17.50 2.94 -8.66
N ASN A 101 17.47 2.17 -9.75
CA ASN A 101 17.57 2.65 -11.13
C ASN A 101 16.19 2.55 -11.81
N ILE A 102 15.54 3.69 -11.97
CA ILE A 102 14.17 3.74 -12.49
C ILE A 102 14.07 3.26 -13.95
N GLU A 103 15.08 3.50 -14.76
CA GLU A 103 15.11 3.07 -16.17
C GLU A 103 15.20 1.54 -16.27
N ALA A 104 16.06 0.91 -15.47
CA ALA A 104 16.18 -0.54 -15.39
C ALA A 104 14.89 -1.17 -14.86
N ARG A 105 14.28 -0.54 -13.84
CA ARG A 105 13.01 -0.99 -13.25
C ARG A 105 11.86 -0.99 -14.27
N ILE A 106 11.72 0.09 -15.01
CA ILE A 106 10.69 0.19 -16.06
C ILE A 106 10.90 -0.89 -17.12
N GLN A 107 12.15 -1.16 -17.52
CA GLN A 107 12.45 -2.21 -18.49
C GLN A 107 12.05 -3.60 -17.95
N GLU A 108 12.44 -3.93 -16.72
CA GLU A 108 12.11 -5.22 -16.09
C GLU A 108 10.60 -5.44 -15.98
N LEU A 109 9.85 -4.43 -15.54
CA LEU A 109 8.39 -4.52 -15.46
C LEU A 109 7.74 -4.69 -16.83
N ARG A 110 8.21 -3.97 -17.85
CA ARG A 110 7.73 -4.14 -19.22
C ARG A 110 8.04 -5.52 -19.80
N GLU A 111 9.18 -6.10 -19.46
CA GLU A 111 9.51 -7.47 -19.83
C GLU A 111 8.52 -8.48 -19.23
N ASP A 112 7.86 -8.15 -18.11
CA ASP A 112 6.78 -8.93 -17.50
C ASP A 112 5.36 -8.45 -17.87
N GLY A 113 5.28 -7.52 -18.84
CA GLY A 113 4.03 -7.01 -19.37
C GLY A 113 3.32 -5.97 -18.50
N VAL A 114 4.03 -5.33 -17.58
CA VAL A 114 3.52 -4.24 -16.75
C VAL A 114 4.05 -2.91 -17.30
N ASP A 115 3.14 -2.02 -17.69
CA ASP A 115 3.48 -0.74 -18.34
C ASP A 115 3.67 0.38 -17.32
N LYS A 116 2.86 0.39 -16.26
CA LYS A 116 2.85 1.42 -15.22
C LYS A 116 2.74 0.81 -13.84
N GLU A 117 3.15 1.57 -12.85
CA GLU A 117 3.06 1.14 -11.44
C GLU A 117 2.75 2.28 -10.49
N LEU A 118 1.99 1.97 -9.43
CA LEU A 118 2.01 2.69 -8.17
C LEU A 118 2.96 1.95 -7.23
N ALA A 119 3.94 2.66 -6.67
CA ALA A 119 4.94 2.05 -5.79
C ALA A 119 4.85 2.60 -4.36
N PHE A 120 4.82 1.69 -3.42
CA PHE A 120 4.85 1.97 -1.98
C PHE A 120 6.27 1.88 -1.43
N PRO A 121 6.55 2.57 -0.30
CA PRO A 121 7.83 2.41 0.38
C PRO A 121 7.97 0.99 0.91
N ASN A 122 9.17 0.43 0.82
CA ASN A 122 9.51 -0.85 1.43
C ASN A 122 10.00 -0.64 2.88
N ALA A 123 11.27 -0.85 3.17
CA ALA A 123 11.86 -0.69 4.51
C ALA A 123 11.57 0.68 5.17
N VAL A 124 11.22 1.70 4.39
CA VAL A 124 10.85 3.05 4.87
C VAL A 124 9.59 3.05 5.74
N LEU A 125 8.72 2.04 5.67
CA LEU A 125 7.57 1.90 6.57
C LEU A 125 7.99 1.88 8.05
N ALA A 126 9.19 1.38 8.36
CA ALA A 126 9.75 1.44 9.72
C ALA A 126 9.93 2.88 10.24
N LEU A 127 10.02 3.86 9.36
CA LEU A 127 10.17 5.26 9.72
C LEU A 127 8.89 5.89 10.28
N PHE A 128 7.73 5.24 10.14
CA PHE A 128 6.52 5.61 10.87
C PHE A 128 6.74 5.60 12.39
N HIS A 129 7.68 4.78 12.86
CA HIS A 129 8.05 4.68 14.25
C HIS A 129 9.24 5.56 14.65
N TYR A 130 9.72 6.47 13.78
CA TYR A 130 10.79 7.40 14.14
C TYR A 130 10.37 8.21 15.38
N PRO A 131 11.11 8.13 16.51
CA PRO A 131 10.62 8.65 17.79
C PRO A 131 10.40 10.15 17.82
N ASP A 132 11.30 10.93 17.19
CA ASP A 132 11.21 12.38 17.08
C ASP A 132 10.31 12.74 15.89
N LYS A 133 9.12 13.29 16.16
CA LYS A 133 8.13 13.63 15.14
C LYS A 133 8.63 14.66 14.12
N LYS A 134 9.48 15.61 14.54
CA LYS A 134 10.06 16.62 13.61
C LYS A 134 11.04 15.98 12.64
N LEU A 135 11.88 15.08 13.15
CA LEU A 135 12.81 14.33 12.32
C LEU A 135 12.08 13.28 11.46
N ARG A 136 10.99 12.71 11.95
CA ARG A 136 10.10 11.85 11.17
C ARG A 136 9.54 12.60 9.96
N GLU A 137 9.00 13.79 10.15
CA GLU A 137 8.48 14.63 9.07
C GLU A 137 9.58 15.04 8.08
N LEU A 138 10.78 15.39 8.57
CA LEU A 138 11.94 15.65 7.71
C LEU A 138 12.30 14.41 6.86
N THR A 139 12.27 13.23 7.48
CA THR A 139 12.54 11.97 6.77
C THR A 139 11.48 11.70 5.69
N PHE A 140 10.19 11.94 5.98
CA PHE A 140 9.11 11.81 5.01
C PHE A 140 9.28 12.79 3.85
N ARG A 141 9.66 14.03 4.11
CA ARG A 141 9.92 15.01 3.06
C ARG A 141 11.05 14.54 2.13
N ILE A 142 12.17 14.08 2.68
CA ILE A 142 13.29 13.57 1.88
C ILE A 142 12.86 12.37 1.02
N TYR A 143 12.06 11.46 1.58
CA TYR A 143 11.48 10.36 0.83
C TYR A 143 10.58 10.87 -0.30
N ASN A 144 9.66 11.78 -0.02
CA ASN A 144 8.72 12.33 -0.99
C ASN A 144 9.44 13.05 -2.15
N GLU A 145 10.48 13.83 -1.85
CA GLU A 145 11.33 14.47 -2.86
C GLU A 145 12.00 13.42 -3.76
N TYR A 146 12.55 12.38 -3.16
CA TYR A 146 13.22 11.32 -3.90
C TYR A 146 12.29 10.55 -4.83
N ILE A 147 11.12 10.12 -4.34
CA ILE A 147 10.18 9.39 -5.21
C ILE A 147 9.58 10.30 -6.30
N ALA A 148 9.43 11.60 -6.04
CA ALA A 148 9.02 12.55 -7.05
C ALA A 148 10.09 12.72 -8.16
N GLU A 149 11.37 12.73 -7.82
CA GLU A 149 12.47 12.71 -8.80
C GLU A 149 12.42 11.44 -9.67
N LEU A 150 12.12 10.28 -9.07
CA LEU A 150 11.94 9.03 -9.82
C LEU A 150 10.70 9.09 -10.72
N GLN A 151 9.60 9.62 -10.21
CA GLN A 151 8.35 9.79 -10.96
C GLN A 151 8.56 10.69 -12.18
N GLU A 152 9.24 11.83 -12.03
CA GLU A 152 9.56 12.71 -13.14
C GLU A 152 10.42 12.01 -14.21
N ARG A 153 11.48 11.31 -13.80
CA ARG A 153 12.37 10.56 -14.69
C ARG A 153 11.68 9.40 -15.38
N SER A 154 10.64 8.83 -14.77
CA SER A 154 9.92 7.69 -15.30
C SER A 154 9.08 8.01 -16.55
N ASN A 155 8.84 9.29 -16.80
CA ASN A 155 7.99 9.74 -17.90
C ASN A 155 6.59 9.09 -17.92
N GLY A 156 5.95 9.01 -16.75
CA GLY A 156 4.59 8.50 -16.58
C GLY A 156 4.46 6.99 -16.41
N HIS A 157 5.56 6.28 -16.16
CA HIS A 157 5.53 4.83 -15.87
C HIS A 157 5.54 4.48 -14.38
N PHE A 158 6.06 5.36 -13.56
CA PHE A 158 6.15 5.18 -12.10
C PHE A 158 5.39 6.29 -11.39
N TYR A 159 4.57 5.93 -10.41
CA TYR A 159 3.90 6.81 -9.47
C TYR A 159 4.27 6.38 -8.05
N GLY A 160 4.74 7.31 -7.23
CA GLY A 160 5.10 7.01 -5.84
C GLY A 160 3.99 7.38 -4.87
N ALA A 161 3.69 6.51 -3.91
CA ALA A 161 2.86 6.84 -2.76
C ALA A 161 3.66 7.71 -1.77
N GLY A 162 3.20 8.93 -1.49
CA GLY A 162 3.86 9.85 -0.56
C GLY A 162 3.63 9.51 0.90
N LEU A 163 4.35 10.17 1.78
CA LEU A 163 4.20 10.09 3.24
C LEU A 163 3.82 11.45 3.79
N ILE A 164 2.91 11.49 4.76
CA ILE A 164 2.42 12.73 5.35
C ILE A 164 2.57 12.75 6.88
N ASN A 165 2.52 13.93 7.45
CA ASN A 165 2.22 14.11 8.86
C ASN A 165 0.72 13.86 9.08
N TRP A 166 0.35 12.89 9.92
CA TRP A 166 -1.04 12.53 10.24
C TRP A 166 -1.43 12.82 11.69
N TRP A 167 -0.51 13.34 12.49
CA TRP A 167 -0.67 13.53 13.94
C TRP A 167 -0.90 14.99 14.37
N ASP A 168 -0.89 15.90 13.42
CA ASP A 168 -1.03 17.34 13.63
C ASP A 168 -1.66 18.00 12.39
N PRO A 169 -2.83 18.66 12.51
CA PRO A 169 -3.55 19.20 11.34
C PRO A 169 -2.75 20.19 10.50
N GLU A 170 -1.94 21.04 11.14
CA GLU A 170 -1.10 22.00 10.40
C GLU A 170 0.01 21.29 9.63
N GLY A 171 0.62 20.29 10.24
CA GLY A 171 1.58 19.41 9.57
C GLY A 171 0.94 18.61 8.44
N THR A 172 -0.26 18.11 8.64
CA THR A 172 -1.03 17.42 7.59
C THR A 172 -1.24 18.32 6.37
N ARG A 173 -1.77 19.53 6.58
CA ARG A 173 -1.96 20.52 5.51
C ARG A 173 -0.66 20.82 4.78
N ARG A 174 0.42 21.10 5.52
CA ARG A 174 1.73 21.41 4.95
C ARG A 174 2.27 20.27 4.09
N THR A 175 2.30 19.05 4.62
CA THR A 175 2.84 17.89 3.90
C THR A 175 1.99 17.51 2.70
N LEU A 176 0.66 17.61 2.76
CA LEU A 176 -0.20 17.41 1.59
C LEU A 176 0.01 18.46 0.49
N ALA A 177 0.23 19.72 0.87
CA ALA A 177 0.58 20.77 -0.09
C ALA A 177 1.93 20.51 -0.75
N GLU A 178 2.92 20.00 0.00
CA GLU A 178 4.22 19.56 -0.54
C GLU A 178 4.04 18.41 -1.53
N LEU A 179 3.26 17.37 -1.21
CA LEU A 179 2.98 16.25 -2.13
C LEU A 179 2.38 16.74 -3.45
N LYS A 180 1.39 17.63 -3.37
CA LYS A 180 0.76 18.21 -4.58
C LYS A 180 1.76 19.00 -5.41
N SER A 181 2.65 19.77 -4.77
CA SER A 181 3.69 20.54 -5.47
C SER A 181 4.73 19.64 -6.16
N LEU A 182 4.99 18.46 -5.60
CA LEU A 182 5.85 17.43 -6.15
C LEU A 182 5.15 16.57 -7.22
N GLY A 183 3.85 16.77 -7.46
CA GLY A 183 3.07 16.01 -8.44
C GLY A 183 2.70 14.58 -8.02
N LEU A 184 2.90 14.22 -6.74
CA LEU A 184 2.49 12.94 -6.18
C LEU A 184 0.95 12.84 -6.14
N LYS A 185 0.39 11.66 -6.40
CA LYS A 185 -1.03 11.48 -6.65
C LYS A 185 -1.80 10.84 -5.49
N THR A 186 -1.08 10.28 -4.54
CA THR A 186 -1.63 9.61 -3.36
C THR A 186 -0.62 9.63 -2.23
N PHE A 187 -1.03 9.21 -1.06
CA PHE A 187 -0.19 9.08 0.12
C PHE A 187 -0.63 7.93 1.01
N LEU A 188 0.30 7.45 1.80
CA LEU A 188 0.10 6.34 2.72
C LEU A 188 -0.24 6.85 4.12
N MET A 189 -1.35 6.35 4.68
CA MET A 189 -1.73 6.49 6.09
C MET A 189 -1.48 5.18 6.82
N PRO A 190 -0.82 5.21 7.99
CA PRO A 190 -0.55 3.98 8.73
C PRO A 190 -1.84 3.29 9.21
N LEU A 191 -1.81 1.96 9.25
CA LEU A 191 -2.85 1.17 9.92
C LEU A 191 -2.80 1.37 11.44
N ASN A 192 -1.58 1.60 11.96
CA ASN A 192 -1.36 1.92 13.37
C ASN A 192 -0.75 3.32 13.51
N PRO A 193 -1.59 4.36 13.70
CA PRO A 193 -1.13 5.75 13.73
C PRO A 193 -0.26 6.13 14.94
N GLY A 194 -0.08 5.20 15.90
CA GLY A 194 0.78 5.41 17.05
C GLY A 194 0.13 6.26 18.15
N LYS A 195 0.89 7.19 18.73
CA LYS A 195 0.48 8.00 19.87
C LYS A 195 0.62 9.49 19.59
N ASP A 196 -0.24 10.29 20.23
CA ASP A 196 -0.13 11.75 20.29
C ASP A 196 1.06 12.22 21.16
N ASP A 197 1.19 13.52 21.39
CA ASP A 197 2.28 14.10 22.19
C ASP A 197 2.11 13.87 23.70
N ASP A 198 0.89 13.56 24.14
CA ASP A 198 0.56 13.24 25.53
C ASP A 198 0.68 11.72 25.80
N GLY A 199 1.02 10.93 24.80
CA GLY A 199 1.19 9.48 24.88
C GLY A 199 -0.10 8.68 24.76
N ASN A 200 -1.24 9.31 24.40
CA ASN A 200 -2.49 8.63 24.15
C ASN A 200 -2.49 7.99 22.75
N PRO A 201 -3.11 6.82 22.56
CA PRO A 201 -3.27 6.23 21.23
C PRO A 201 -4.04 7.19 20.31
N ILE A 202 -3.53 7.39 19.10
CA ILE A 202 -4.27 8.08 18.04
C ILE A 202 -5.32 7.10 17.50
N ASP A 203 -6.57 7.52 17.45
CA ASP A 203 -7.64 6.77 16.81
C ASP A 203 -8.31 7.64 15.75
N TYR A 204 -8.35 7.13 14.51
CA TYR A 204 -8.87 7.85 13.35
C TYR A 204 -10.34 8.26 13.49
N SER A 205 -11.13 7.53 14.28
CA SER A 205 -12.54 7.82 14.53
C SER A 205 -12.79 8.81 15.68
N CYS A 206 -11.74 9.24 16.38
CA CYS A 206 -11.88 10.23 17.44
C CYS A 206 -12.05 11.65 16.89
N THR A 207 -12.84 12.47 17.59
CA THR A 207 -13.05 13.88 17.23
C THR A 207 -11.77 14.71 17.18
N SER A 208 -10.71 14.30 17.89
CA SER A 208 -9.39 14.91 17.81
C SER A 208 -8.77 14.81 16.40
N MET A 209 -9.24 13.86 15.59
CA MET A 209 -8.76 13.68 14.22
C MET A 209 -9.58 14.44 13.18
N SER A 210 -10.71 15.05 13.54
CA SER A 210 -11.57 15.76 12.57
C SER A 210 -10.80 16.81 11.76
N ALA A 211 -9.99 17.62 12.40
CA ALA A 211 -9.21 18.64 11.69
C ALA A 211 -8.14 18.05 10.75
N VAL A 212 -7.62 16.86 11.02
CA VAL A 212 -6.73 16.12 10.11
C VAL A 212 -7.53 15.66 8.88
N TRP A 213 -8.73 15.12 9.10
CA TRP A 213 -9.60 14.69 7.99
C TRP A 213 -10.08 15.86 7.14
N ASP A 214 -10.35 17.03 7.73
CA ASP A 214 -10.66 18.27 6.99
C ASP A 214 -9.54 18.63 6.02
N GLU A 215 -8.28 18.57 6.45
CA GLU A 215 -7.12 18.88 5.60
C GLU A 215 -6.90 17.81 4.51
N ILE A 216 -7.13 16.54 4.81
CA ILE A 216 -7.02 15.44 3.85
C ILE A 216 -8.10 15.58 2.76
N GLU A 217 -9.36 15.80 3.16
CA GLU A 217 -10.45 16.01 2.22
C GLU A 217 -10.21 17.23 1.33
N ALA A 218 -9.78 18.36 1.92
CA ALA A 218 -9.48 19.59 1.17
C ALA A 218 -8.33 19.41 0.17
N ALA A 219 -7.37 18.53 0.45
CA ALA A 219 -6.29 18.23 -0.47
C ALA A 219 -6.77 17.47 -1.71
N GLY A 220 -7.83 16.63 -1.59
CA GLY A 220 -8.43 15.86 -2.66
C GLY A 220 -7.58 14.69 -3.18
N LEU A 221 -6.49 14.35 -2.48
CA LEU A 221 -5.68 13.17 -2.79
C LEU A 221 -6.31 11.93 -2.16
N PRO A 222 -6.33 10.78 -2.84
CA PRO A 222 -6.80 9.54 -2.23
C PRO A 222 -5.87 9.06 -1.13
N VAL A 223 -6.47 8.50 -0.08
CA VAL A 223 -5.79 7.86 1.03
C VAL A 223 -5.48 6.42 0.67
N THR A 224 -4.27 5.96 0.92
CA THR A 224 -3.93 4.54 0.83
C THR A 224 -3.57 3.97 2.19
N HIS A 225 -3.99 2.73 2.43
CA HIS A 225 -3.52 1.88 3.51
C HIS A 225 -2.83 0.66 2.93
N HIS A 226 -1.78 0.23 3.59
CA HIS A 226 -0.95 -0.88 3.13
C HIS A 226 -0.61 -1.77 4.32
N ILE A 227 -0.51 -3.09 4.11
CA ILE A 227 -0.02 -3.99 5.16
C ILE A 227 1.51 -3.87 5.32
N GLY A 228 2.09 -4.49 6.34
CA GLY A 228 3.56 -4.57 6.50
C GLY A 228 4.21 -3.45 7.33
N GLU A 229 3.46 -2.44 7.79
CA GLU A 229 4.02 -1.37 8.63
C GLU A 229 4.28 -1.76 10.09
N THR A 230 3.56 -2.76 10.58
CA THR A 230 3.69 -3.29 11.92
C THR A 230 4.33 -4.66 11.90
N PRO A 231 5.37 -4.88 12.72
CA PRO A 231 5.98 -6.19 12.81
C PRO A 231 4.99 -7.23 13.36
N PRO A 232 5.17 -8.49 12.98
CA PRO A 232 4.38 -9.59 13.51
C PRO A 232 4.45 -9.60 15.04
N LYS A 233 3.30 -9.50 15.70
CA LYS A 233 3.20 -9.53 17.17
C LYS A 233 3.32 -10.94 17.76
N SER A 234 3.69 -11.94 16.96
CA SER A 234 3.74 -13.33 17.42
C SER A 234 5.11 -13.63 18.06
N PRO A 235 5.16 -13.98 19.35
CA PRO A 235 6.39 -14.47 20.00
C PRO A 235 6.67 -15.94 19.65
N CYS A 236 6.03 -16.48 18.63
CA CYS A 236 6.13 -17.89 18.27
C CYS A 236 7.52 -18.22 17.72
N GLU A 237 8.16 -19.26 18.22
CA GLU A 237 9.44 -19.75 17.74
C GLU A 237 9.37 -20.36 16.33
N PHE A 238 8.17 -20.77 15.90
CA PHE A 238 7.96 -21.43 14.62
C PHE A 238 7.13 -20.54 13.69
N ASN A 239 7.66 -20.23 12.50
CA ASN A 239 6.96 -19.52 11.44
C ASN A 239 6.35 -18.15 11.87
N SER A 240 6.98 -17.47 12.82
CA SER A 240 6.50 -16.19 13.37
C SER A 240 6.21 -15.14 12.29
N VAL A 241 7.05 -15.09 11.27
CA VAL A 241 6.88 -14.18 10.11
C VAL A 241 5.56 -14.47 9.38
N VAL A 242 5.30 -15.73 9.02
CA VAL A 242 4.07 -16.11 8.30
C VAL A 242 2.83 -15.89 9.17
N VAL A 243 2.91 -16.17 10.46
CA VAL A 243 1.83 -15.85 11.42
C VAL A 243 1.54 -14.36 11.43
N GLY A 244 2.57 -13.52 11.46
CA GLY A 244 2.43 -12.07 11.39
C GLY A 244 1.82 -11.59 10.09
N MET A 245 2.27 -12.12 8.96
CA MET A 245 1.71 -11.81 7.64
C MET A 245 0.21 -12.14 7.58
N MET A 246 -0.21 -13.28 8.12
CA MET A 246 -1.63 -13.65 8.19
C MET A 246 -2.48 -12.71 9.05
N ILE A 247 -1.90 -12.13 10.12
CA ILE A 247 -2.61 -11.23 11.03
C ILE A 247 -2.65 -9.79 10.48
N ASN A 248 -1.72 -9.41 9.61
CA ASN A 248 -1.62 -8.03 9.11
C ASN A 248 -2.90 -7.52 8.45
N ILE A 249 -3.72 -8.40 7.87
CA ILE A 249 -5.01 -8.06 7.25
C ILE A 249 -6.04 -7.51 8.27
N ASP A 250 -5.89 -7.81 9.56
CA ASP A 250 -6.82 -7.34 10.59
C ASP A 250 -6.88 -5.81 10.67
N GLY A 251 -5.78 -5.11 10.34
CA GLY A 251 -5.73 -3.67 10.27
C GLY A 251 -6.66 -3.07 9.20
N PHE A 252 -6.92 -3.80 8.12
CA PHE A 252 -7.85 -3.36 7.07
C PHE A 252 -9.28 -3.37 7.59
N ARG A 253 -9.67 -4.43 8.28
CA ARG A 253 -11.00 -4.52 8.90
C ARG A 253 -11.19 -3.45 9.98
N GLU A 254 -10.16 -3.17 10.77
CA GLU A 254 -10.17 -2.12 11.77
C GLU A 254 -10.39 -0.74 11.14
N THR A 255 -9.58 -0.37 10.14
CA THR A 255 -9.71 0.92 9.45
C THR A 255 -11.03 1.02 8.68
N PHE A 256 -11.46 -0.03 7.98
CA PHE A 256 -12.78 -0.10 7.33
C PHE A 256 -13.91 0.23 8.32
N SER A 257 -13.88 -0.38 9.50
CA SER A 257 -14.90 -0.13 10.52
C SER A 257 -14.87 1.32 11.04
N LYS A 258 -13.69 1.90 11.22
CA LYS A 258 -13.52 3.29 11.66
C LYS A 258 -14.03 4.30 10.62
N TYR A 259 -13.77 4.06 9.34
CA TYR A 259 -14.28 4.93 8.28
C TYR A 259 -15.81 4.99 8.24
N ILE A 260 -16.49 3.85 8.42
CA ILE A 260 -17.95 3.77 8.37
C ILE A 260 -18.55 4.11 9.74
N PHE A 261 -18.33 3.26 10.75
CA PHE A 261 -18.99 3.37 12.05
C PHE A 261 -18.44 4.49 12.92
N GLY A 262 -17.20 4.90 12.70
CA GLY A 262 -16.63 6.12 13.30
C GLY A 262 -17.17 7.41 12.69
N GLY A 263 -17.96 7.32 11.60
CA GLY A 263 -18.62 8.46 10.96
C GLY A 263 -17.68 9.37 10.19
N ILE A 264 -16.48 8.88 9.83
CA ILE A 264 -15.50 9.66 9.07
C ILE A 264 -16.07 10.01 7.69
N LEU A 265 -16.63 9.01 6.98
CA LEU A 265 -17.17 9.23 5.63
C LEU A 265 -18.47 10.01 5.60
N ASP A 266 -19.26 10.01 6.67
CA ASP A 266 -20.42 10.88 6.80
C ASP A 266 -20.02 12.37 6.95
N GLN A 267 -18.87 12.62 7.59
CA GLN A 267 -18.36 13.96 7.83
C GLN A 267 -17.48 14.47 6.69
N HIS A 268 -16.85 13.56 5.95
CA HIS A 268 -15.89 13.85 4.88
C HIS A 268 -16.25 13.07 3.61
N PRO A 269 -17.36 13.42 2.93
CA PRO A 269 -17.91 12.64 1.82
C PRO A 269 -17.10 12.70 0.53
N ALA A 270 -16.04 13.51 0.44
CA ALA A 270 -15.16 13.53 -0.72
C ALA A 270 -13.92 12.63 -0.57
N LEU A 271 -13.74 11.96 0.56
CA LEU A 271 -12.62 11.05 0.77
C LEU A 271 -12.70 9.83 -0.14
N ARG A 272 -11.55 9.41 -0.64
CA ARG A 272 -11.35 8.16 -1.40
C ARG A 272 -10.28 7.34 -0.70
N ILE A 273 -10.59 6.07 -0.42
CA ILE A 273 -9.78 5.18 0.41
C ILE A 273 -9.42 3.93 -0.39
N GLY A 274 -8.16 3.52 -0.36
CA GLY A 274 -7.70 2.28 -0.96
C GLY A 274 -6.94 1.42 0.05
N TRP A 275 -7.16 0.09 0.00
CA TRP A 275 -6.39 -0.91 0.75
C TRP A 275 -5.56 -1.74 -0.21
N PHE A 276 -4.25 -1.82 0.04
CA PHE A 276 -3.27 -2.40 -0.88
C PHE A 276 -2.56 -3.60 -0.24
N GLU A 277 -2.18 -4.59 -1.06
CA GLU A 277 -1.51 -5.86 -0.71
C GLU A 277 -2.36 -6.88 0.09
N GLY A 278 -3.57 -6.55 0.50
CA GLY A 278 -4.40 -7.45 1.32
C GLY A 278 -5.32 -8.41 0.54
N GLY A 279 -5.28 -8.40 -0.79
CA GLY A 279 -6.27 -9.10 -1.61
C GLY A 279 -7.66 -8.48 -1.51
N ILE A 280 -8.65 -9.15 -2.07
CA ILE A 280 -10.05 -8.65 -2.13
C ILE A 280 -11.08 -9.60 -1.51
N ALA A 281 -10.70 -10.83 -1.17
CA ALA A 281 -11.62 -11.80 -0.58
C ALA A 281 -12.13 -11.42 0.82
N TRP A 282 -11.42 -10.54 1.53
CA TRP A 282 -11.87 -10.02 2.84
C TRP A 282 -13.07 -9.07 2.70
N VAL A 283 -13.24 -8.41 1.57
CA VAL A 283 -14.25 -7.36 1.34
C VAL A 283 -15.69 -7.89 1.49
N PRO A 284 -16.11 -8.94 0.76
CA PRO A 284 -17.49 -9.44 0.88
C PRO A 284 -17.81 -9.94 2.30
N TRP A 285 -16.82 -10.48 3.00
CA TRP A 285 -16.99 -10.86 4.40
C TRP A 285 -17.17 -9.65 5.31
N ALA A 286 -16.33 -8.60 5.15
CA ALA A 286 -16.43 -7.38 5.95
C ALA A 286 -17.77 -6.65 5.72
N LEU A 287 -18.21 -6.57 4.46
CA LEU A 287 -19.51 -5.98 4.11
C LEU A 287 -20.67 -6.74 4.77
N GLN A 288 -20.70 -8.06 4.61
CA GLN A 288 -21.74 -8.90 5.20
C GLN A 288 -21.78 -8.78 6.74
N ASP A 289 -20.62 -8.77 7.39
CA ASP A 289 -20.54 -8.65 8.85
C ASP A 289 -21.00 -7.26 9.30
N ALA A 290 -20.59 -6.19 8.60
CA ALA A 290 -21.02 -4.82 8.88
C ALA A 290 -22.55 -4.65 8.71
N GLU A 291 -23.14 -5.17 7.64
CA GLU A 291 -24.60 -5.17 7.43
C GLU A 291 -25.34 -5.91 8.55
N HIS A 292 -24.82 -7.08 8.96
CA HIS A 292 -25.36 -7.83 10.08
C HIS A 292 -25.30 -7.05 11.40
N LEU A 293 -24.18 -6.38 11.67
CA LEU A 293 -24.01 -5.54 12.85
C LEU A 293 -24.97 -4.34 12.84
N VAL A 294 -25.16 -3.68 11.70
CA VAL A 294 -26.16 -2.61 11.56
C VAL A 294 -27.56 -3.16 11.89
N ALA A 295 -27.96 -4.26 11.26
CA ALA A 295 -29.28 -4.86 11.49
C ALA A 295 -29.52 -5.23 12.96
N SER A 296 -28.47 -5.69 13.66
CA SER A 296 -28.57 -6.17 15.03
C SER A 296 -28.44 -5.07 16.08
N TYR A 297 -27.61 -4.05 15.85
CA TYR A 297 -27.14 -3.11 16.87
C TYR A 297 -27.37 -1.63 16.55
N GLN A 298 -28.01 -1.26 15.42
CA GLN A 298 -28.26 0.15 15.09
C GLN A 298 -28.98 0.94 16.22
N HIS A 299 -29.77 0.26 17.04
CA HIS A 299 -30.43 0.87 18.19
C HIS A 299 -29.46 1.32 19.30
N MET A 300 -28.21 0.87 19.26
CA MET A 300 -27.14 1.23 20.18
C MET A 300 -26.20 2.30 19.60
N PHE A 301 -26.41 2.70 18.35
CA PHE A 301 -25.55 3.71 17.72
C PHE A 301 -25.81 5.08 18.34
N ASN A 302 -24.76 5.76 18.78
CA ASN A 302 -24.85 7.13 19.28
C ASN A 302 -25.21 8.11 18.14
N ARG A 303 -24.82 7.78 16.93
CA ARG A 303 -25.14 8.49 15.70
C ARG A 303 -25.54 7.45 14.64
N PRO A 304 -26.73 7.56 14.03
CA PRO A 304 -27.10 6.69 12.92
C PRO A 304 -26.18 6.99 11.70
N LEU A 305 -25.94 5.96 10.90
CA LEU A 305 -25.28 6.12 9.62
C LEU A 305 -26.18 6.87 8.64
N GLU A 306 -25.61 7.73 7.80
CA GLU A 306 -26.36 8.48 6.78
C GLU A 306 -26.75 7.60 5.59
N HIS A 307 -25.96 6.54 5.35
CA HIS A 307 -26.14 5.63 4.24
C HIS A 307 -26.02 4.17 4.69
N ASP A 308 -26.39 3.24 3.81
CA ASP A 308 -26.12 1.82 4.03
C ASP A 308 -24.62 1.49 3.85
N VAL A 309 -24.19 0.35 4.40
CA VAL A 309 -22.77 -0.07 4.36
C VAL A 309 -22.26 -0.20 2.93
N ARG A 310 -23.13 -0.67 2.02
CA ARG A 310 -22.77 -0.86 0.63
C ARG A 310 -22.47 0.46 -0.08
N TYR A 311 -23.22 1.52 0.23
CA TYR A 311 -22.99 2.86 -0.31
C TYR A 311 -21.58 3.35 0.00
N TYR A 312 -21.09 3.20 1.25
CA TYR A 312 -19.74 3.64 1.61
C TYR A 312 -18.67 2.91 0.80
N TRP A 313 -18.82 1.59 0.65
CA TRP A 313 -17.90 0.82 -0.19
C TRP A 313 -17.94 1.28 -1.65
N ASP A 314 -19.12 1.34 -2.23
CA ASP A 314 -19.29 1.65 -3.64
C ASP A 314 -18.90 3.08 -4.00
N THR A 315 -18.96 4.01 -3.05
CA THR A 315 -18.65 5.42 -3.29
C THR A 315 -17.19 5.75 -2.98
N HIS A 316 -16.68 5.26 -1.85
CA HIS A 316 -15.43 5.78 -1.29
C HIS A 316 -14.25 4.81 -1.33
N MET A 317 -14.49 3.52 -1.48
CA MET A 317 -13.51 2.50 -1.14
C MET A 317 -13.06 1.67 -2.35
N SER A 318 -11.82 1.19 -2.30
CA SER A 318 -11.23 0.29 -3.29
C SER A 318 -10.19 -0.62 -2.63
N ALA A 319 -9.87 -1.76 -3.25
CA ALA A 319 -8.81 -2.65 -2.78
C ALA A 319 -7.99 -3.22 -3.93
N SER A 320 -6.72 -3.55 -3.67
CA SER A 320 -5.86 -4.21 -4.64
C SER A 320 -5.67 -5.70 -4.35
N PHE A 321 -5.31 -6.45 -5.38
CA PHE A 321 -4.99 -7.86 -5.30
C PHE A 321 -3.97 -8.27 -6.36
N MET A 322 -3.16 -9.27 -6.05
CA MET A 322 -2.23 -9.92 -6.99
C MET A 322 -2.85 -11.19 -7.59
N VAL A 323 -3.12 -12.15 -6.71
CA VAL A 323 -3.70 -13.45 -7.01
C VAL A 323 -4.75 -13.76 -5.95
N ASP A 324 -6.02 -13.61 -6.30
CA ASP A 324 -7.12 -13.83 -5.35
C ASP A 324 -8.29 -14.56 -6.03
N PRO A 325 -8.18 -15.89 -6.23
CA PRO A 325 -9.22 -16.66 -6.90
C PRO A 325 -10.55 -16.61 -6.15
N LEU A 326 -10.55 -16.56 -4.82
CA LEU A 326 -11.79 -16.45 -4.04
C LEU A 326 -12.44 -15.07 -4.21
N GLY A 327 -11.63 -14.02 -4.20
CA GLY A 327 -12.11 -12.67 -4.46
C GLY A 327 -12.69 -12.54 -5.88
N LEU A 328 -12.04 -13.13 -6.87
CA LEU A 328 -12.57 -13.17 -8.25
C LEU A 328 -13.88 -13.98 -8.37
N GLU A 329 -14.04 -15.09 -7.66
CA GLU A 329 -15.31 -15.83 -7.58
C GLU A 329 -16.43 -14.99 -6.95
N LEU A 330 -16.11 -14.06 -6.08
CA LEU A 330 -17.06 -13.19 -5.38
C LEU A 330 -17.12 -11.77 -5.96
N ILE A 331 -16.56 -11.55 -7.15
CA ILE A 331 -16.40 -10.21 -7.73
C ILE A 331 -17.71 -9.43 -7.87
N ASP A 332 -18.82 -10.09 -8.13
CA ASP A 332 -20.15 -9.47 -8.20
C ASP A 332 -20.61 -8.88 -6.87
N ARG A 333 -20.09 -9.42 -5.75
CA ARG A 333 -20.36 -8.90 -4.42
C ARG A 333 -19.40 -7.78 -4.02
N ILE A 334 -18.24 -7.73 -4.61
CA ILE A 334 -17.23 -6.69 -4.36
C ILE A 334 -17.49 -5.48 -5.26
N GLY A 335 -17.69 -5.72 -6.53
CA GLY A 335 -17.84 -4.72 -7.59
C GLY A 335 -16.57 -4.56 -8.42
N VAL A 336 -16.69 -4.80 -9.72
CA VAL A 336 -15.58 -4.69 -10.70
C VAL A 336 -14.89 -3.32 -10.65
N GLY A 337 -15.64 -2.24 -10.42
CA GLY A 337 -15.12 -0.87 -10.36
C GLY A 337 -14.39 -0.52 -9.05
N LYS A 338 -14.26 -1.49 -8.10
CA LYS A 338 -13.70 -1.27 -6.77
C LYS A 338 -12.42 -2.02 -6.52
N VAL A 339 -11.95 -2.78 -7.49
CA VAL A 339 -10.76 -3.61 -7.36
C VAL A 339 -9.71 -3.25 -8.40
N MET A 340 -8.46 -3.36 -8.00
CA MET A 340 -7.29 -2.99 -8.79
C MET A 340 -6.31 -4.16 -8.77
N TRP A 341 -5.87 -4.59 -9.96
CA TRP A 341 -4.83 -5.60 -10.06
C TRP A 341 -3.46 -5.03 -9.73
N SER A 342 -2.59 -5.85 -9.12
CA SER A 342 -1.21 -5.50 -8.82
C SER A 342 -0.24 -6.64 -9.07
N SER A 343 1.02 -6.29 -9.32
CA SER A 343 2.13 -7.23 -9.42
C SER A 343 2.82 -7.48 -8.09
N ASP A 344 2.85 -6.49 -7.23
CA ASP A 344 3.58 -6.48 -5.96
C ASP A 344 5.10 -6.69 -6.15
N TYR A 345 5.63 -6.18 -7.27
CA TYR A 345 7.06 -6.28 -7.54
C TYR A 345 7.85 -5.38 -6.56
N PRO A 346 8.92 -5.89 -5.93
CA PRO A 346 9.62 -7.14 -6.16
C PRO A 346 9.49 -8.17 -5.02
N HIS A 347 8.37 -8.22 -4.31
CA HIS A 347 8.15 -9.12 -3.19
C HIS A 347 8.17 -10.61 -3.59
N ASN A 348 8.34 -11.51 -2.61
CA ASN A 348 8.35 -12.95 -2.86
C ASN A 348 7.02 -13.48 -3.39
N GLU A 349 5.91 -12.92 -2.94
CA GLU A 349 4.53 -13.17 -3.39
C GLU A 349 4.20 -12.54 -4.74
N SER A 350 5.03 -11.63 -5.23
CA SER A 350 4.86 -10.93 -6.50
C SER A 350 4.50 -11.86 -7.66
N THR A 351 3.69 -11.36 -8.57
CA THR A 351 3.37 -12.06 -9.83
C THR A 351 4.51 -12.01 -10.86
N TYR A 352 5.58 -11.26 -10.59
CA TYR A 352 6.71 -11.12 -11.51
C TYR A 352 7.24 -12.48 -11.98
N GLY A 353 7.32 -12.65 -13.30
CA GLY A 353 7.66 -13.90 -13.97
C GLY A 353 6.47 -14.84 -14.24
N TYR A 354 5.25 -14.50 -13.79
CA TYR A 354 4.01 -15.21 -14.13
C TYR A 354 2.78 -14.30 -14.18
N SER A 355 2.96 -12.99 -14.34
CA SER A 355 1.88 -11.99 -14.40
C SER A 355 0.84 -12.34 -15.49
N GLU A 356 1.28 -12.93 -16.61
CA GLU A 356 0.38 -13.42 -17.66
C GLU A 356 -0.72 -14.35 -17.12
N LYS A 357 -0.40 -15.26 -16.21
CA LYS A 357 -1.38 -16.20 -15.62
C LYS A 357 -2.36 -15.50 -14.70
N SER A 358 -1.88 -14.55 -13.90
CA SER A 358 -2.73 -13.75 -13.02
C SER A 358 -3.71 -12.91 -13.83
N LEU A 359 -3.23 -12.23 -14.87
CA LEU A 359 -4.05 -11.41 -15.76
C LEU A 359 -5.07 -12.24 -16.55
N ALA A 360 -4.66 -13.42 -17.03
CA ALA A 360 -5.58 -14.33 -17.72
C ALA A 360 -6.73 -14.81 -16.80
N ALA A 361 -6.45 -15.03 -15.52
CA ALA A 361 -7.48 -15.39 -14.54
C ALA A 361 -8.47 -14.24 -14.30
N VAL A 362 -8.00 -12.98 -14.31
CA VAL A 362 -8.88 -11.81 -14.25
C VAL A 362 -9.81 -11.77 -15.48
N VAL A 363 -9.24 -11.96 -16.67
CA VAL A 363 -10.05 -11.99 -17.92
C VAL A 363 -11.06 -13.13 -17.90
N GLU A 364 -10.67 -14.32 -17.44
CA GLU A 364 -11.58 -15.47 -17.32
C GLU A 364 -12.73 -15.17 -16.35
N ALA A 365 -12.46 -14.51 -15.24
CA ALA A 365 -13.46 -14.22 -14.23
C ALA A 365 -14.47 -13.14 -14.63
N VAL A 366 -14.04 -12.07 -15.30
CA VAL A 366 -14.89 -10.87 -15.53
C VAL A 366 -15.07 -10.47 -16.99
N GLY A 367 -14.41 -11.17 -17.90
CA GLY A 367 -14.38 -10.82 -19.34
C GLY A 367 -13.42 -9.67 -19.66
N PRO A 368 -13.07 -9.50 -20.95
CA PRO A 368 -12.01 -8.57 -21.39
C PRO A 368 -12.21 -7.12 -20.97
N GLU A 369 -13.41 -6.59 -21.14
CA GLU A 369 -13.71 -5.17 -20.87
C GLU A 369 -13.60 -4.83 -19.38
N ASN A 370 -14.16 -5.69 -18.52
CA ASN A 370 -14.04 -5.53 -17.08
C ASN A 370 -12.60 -5.78 -16.59
N ALA A 371 -11.90 -6.70 -17.22
CA ALA A 371 -10.49 -6.93 -16.92
C ALA A 371 -9.64 -5.69 -17.22
N ALA A 372 -9.84 -5.03 -18.37
CA ALA A 372 -9.15 -3.79 -18.69
C ALA A 372 -9.41 -2.70 -17.63
N ARG A 373 -10.62 -2.67 -17.08
CA ARG A 373 -10.96 -1.77 -15.99
C ARG A 373 -10.19 -2.10 -14.71
N ILE A 374 -10.09 -3.36 -14.34
CA ILE A 374 -9.38 -3.84 -13.15
C ILE A 374 -7.87 -3.63 -13.25
N VAL A 375 -7.29 -3.88 -14.43
CA VAL A 375 -5.82 -3.84 -14.62
C VAL A 375 -5.29 -2.45 -14.95
N SER A 376 -6.16 -1.47 -15.23
CA SER A 376 -5.76 -0.12 -15.61
C SER A 376 -6.74 0.96 -15.17
N GLY A 377 -8.01 0.84 -15.59
CA GLY A 377 -8.99 1.92 -15.44
C GLY A 377 -9.21 2.35 -14.00
N ASN A 378 -9.38 1.40 -13.08
CA ASN A 378 -9.71 1.70 -11.69
C ASN A 378 -8.58 2.42 -10.96
N ILE A 379 -7.31 2.01 -11.15
CA ILE A 379 -6.18 2.70 -10.53
C ILE A 379 -5.96 4.09 -11.16
N THR A 380 -6.17 4.24 -12.46
CA THR A 380 -6.12 5.53 -13.16
C THR A 380 -7.15 6.50 -12.58
N GLU A 381 -8.41 6.05 -12.41
CA GLU A 381 -9.48 6.82 -11.79
C GLU A 381 -9.17 7.14 -10.31
N PHE A 382 -8.67 6.16 -9.56
CA PHE A 382 -8.30 6.34 -8.15
C PHE A 382 -7.24 7.42 -7.96
N LEU A 383 -6.22 7.46 -8.82
CA LEU A 383 -5.15 8.46 -8.78
C LEU A 383 -5.53 9.81 -9.44
N GLY A 384 -6.63 9.87 -10.18
CA GLY A 384 -7.06 11.06 -10.91
C GLY A 384 -6.14 11.41 -12.10
N LEU A 385 -5.72 10.40 -12.85
CA LEU A 385 -4.84 10.50 -14.02
C LEU A 385 -5.62 10.63 -15.32
#